data_e34b2ca45ad99e403260e3cb12cd3ab0
#
_entry.id   e34b2ca45ad99e403260e3cb12cd3ab0
#
_cell.length_a   1.000
_cell.length_b   1.000
_cell.length_c   1.000
_cell.angle_alpha   90.00
_cell.angle_beta   90.00
_cell.angle_gamma   90.00
#
_symmetry.space_group_name_H-M   'P 1'
#
loop_
_entity.id
_entity.type
_entity.pdbx_description
1 polymer ?
#
loop_
_entity_poly.entity_id
_entity_poly.type
_entity_poly.pdbx_seq_one_letter_code
_entity_poly.pdbx_strand_id
1 'polypeptide(L)'
;MSEAEVRDGEDEKERAVRMRWNHQYIINSTLKGEHLFLSGGALRLNWSAVLSKAFSETPDNAEIYLLGSHVSTTDAAKRRWEHNSDKDKAGYVDLVYKLKLDGGAILDFSAGGMYRDKKRDSFFNEYTFNSATGSKNPQYINKDWFNFDEIQFVPRPYGNIGDPLNYDATEKIGAGYGMVKYTLKEWELIAGVRVEHTNQGYVLKFPRDVDPEGNQDYTDVLPSFHAKYGIHRNANLRFSYARAINRPSFFEIVPYSIINEDYKEKGNPDLKHTVADNIDLRYEFFPKSSEQFMVGLFYKNIQDPIEYGLLNEGQDTYYKPMNFGDAKNLGMEVDVMKYFNWFGIKANYTYTHSKVTTDKRIMEGSEVKSVRQSRPLFGQAAHVANLSLLFKETRHGWEGQGSASYTG
;
A
#
# COMPACT_ATOMS: atom_id res chain seq x y z
N MET A 1 9.51 24.27 4.17
CA MET A 1 10.83 23.99 4.73
C MET A 1 10.70 22.97 5.82
N SER A 2 11.27 21.80 5.64
CA SER A 2 11.39 20.82 6.71
C SER A 2 12.81 20.92 7.25
N GLU A 3 12.97 21.19 8.53
CA GLU A 3 14.27 21.10 9.21
C GLU A 3 14.65 19.65 9.41
N ALA A 4 15.91 19.36 9.17
CA ALA A 4 16.50 18.06 9.24
C ALA A 4 17.08 17.75 10.62
N GLU A 5 17.16 16.48 10.84
CA GLU A 5 17.72 15.80 12.00
C GLU A 5 19.16 16.23 12.34
N VAL A 6 19.42 16.45 13.62
CA VAL A 6 20.73 16.75 14.16
C VAL A 6 21.34 15.45 14.66
N ARG A 7 22.41 14.96 14.02
CA ARG A 7 23.27 13.91 14.57
C ARG A 7 24.34 14.55 15.44
N ASP A 8 24.36 14.23 16.74
CA ASP A 8 25.40 14.64 17.66
C ASP A 8 26.63 13.75 17.50
N GLY A 9 27.66 14.26 16.80
CA GLY A 9 29.04 13.84 16.93
C GLY A 9 29.80 14.88 17.74
N GLU A 10 30.74 14.49 18.57
CA GLU A 10 31.52 15.41 19.40
C GLU A 10 32.14 16.50 18.52
N ASP A 11 31.80 17.76 18.79
CA ASP A 11 32.33 19.03 18.29
C ASP A 11 31.75 19.68 17.02
N GLU A 12 31.12 19.00 16.06
CA GLU A 12 30.48 19.67 14.92
C GLU A 12 29.13 19.01 14.57
N LYS A 13 28.02 19.76 14.77
CA LYS A 13 26.68 19.29 14.39
C LYS A 13 26.51 19.26 12.88
N GLU A 14 26.30 18.07 12.32
CA GLU A 14 25.87 17.90 10.93
C GLU A 14 24.40 18.32 10.79
N ARG A 15 24.10 19.12 9.78
CA ARG A 15 22.75 19.56 9.45
C ARG A 15 22.54 19.45 7.95
N ALA A 16 21.33 19.13 7.52
CA ALA A 16 20.92 19.24 6.14
C ALA A 16 19.80 20.25 6.01
N VAL A 17 19.89 21.15 5.03
CA VAL A 17 18.82 22.04 4.63
C VAL A 17 18.23 21.53 3.33
N ARG A 18 16.93 21.25 3.32
CA ARG A 18 16.23 20.72 2.17
C ARG A 18 15.18 21.68 1.64
N MET A 19 15.21 21.90 0.34
CA MET A 19 14.19 22.62 -0.41
C MET A 19 13.59 21.66 -1.43
N ARG A 20 12.29 21.35 -1.29
CA ARG A 20 11.60 20.38 -2.14
C ARG A 20 10.28 20.96 -2.61
N TRP A 21 10.02 20.82 -3.91
CA TRP A 21 8.72 21.09 -4.51
C TRP A 21 8.16 19.80 -5.11
N ASN A 22 6.90 19.50 -4.81
CA ASN A 22 6.19 18.35 -5.37
C ASN A 22 4.94 18.81 -6.08
N HIS A 23 4.71 18.25 -7.27
CA HIS A 23 3.49 18.42 -8.03
C HIS A 23 2.87 17.06 -8.34
N GLN A 24 1.59 16.87 -8.00
CA GLN A 24 0.87 15.62 -8.25
C GLN A 24 -0.52 15.92 -8.78
N TYR A 25 -0.96 15.13 -9.76
CA TYR A 25 -2.36 15.12 -10.20
C TYR A 25 -2.81 13.72 -10.61
N ILE A 26 -4.09 13.46 -10.43
CA ILE A 26 -4.76 12.23 -10.87
C ILE A 26 -6.01 12.63 -11.63
N ILE A 27 -6.14 12.11 -12.85
CA ILE A 27 -7.34 12.23 -13.68
C ILE A 27 -7.88 10.83 -13.87
N ASN A 28 -9.16 10.62 -13.50
CA ASN A 28 -9.84 9.35 -13.65
C ASN A 28 -11.18 9.58 -14.35
N SER A 29 -11.39 8.88 -15.47
CA SER A 29 -12.62 8.90 -16.25
C SER A 29 -13.19 7.50 -16.32
N THR A 30 -14.47 7.35 -15.97
CA THR A 30 -15.18 6.08 -16.01
C THR A 30 -16.47 6.23 -16.79
N LEU A 31 -16.61 5.42 -17.83
CA LEU A 31 -17.87 5.24 -18.57
C LEU A 31 -18.49 3.91 -18.13
N LYS A 32 -19.77 3.93 -17.77
CA LYS A 32 -20.51 2.75 -17.32
C LYS A 32 -21.81 2.60 -18.12
N GLY A 33 -22.21 1.35 -18.37
CA GLY A 33 -23.50 1.03 -18.95
C GLY A 33 -24.13 -0.16 -18.23
N GLU A 34 -25.47 -0.08 -18.11
CA GLU A 34 -26.30 -1.16 -17.60
C GLU A 34 -27.40 -1.43 -18.61
N HIS A 35 -27.60 -2.71 -18.94
CA HIS A 35 -28.63 -3.15 -19.87
C HIS A 35 -29.42 -4.30 -19.25
N LEU A 36 -30.73 -4.18 -19.28
CA LEU A 36 -31.66 -5.19 -18.78
C LEU A 36 -32.32 -5.89 -19.96
N PHE A 37 -32.23 -7.20 -19.98
CA PHE A 37 -32.81 -8.06 -21.01
C PHE A 37 -33.75 -9.07 -20.36
N LEU A 38 -34.62 -9.67 -21.17
CA LEU A 38 -35.67 -10.61 -20.78
C LEU A 38 -36.78 -9.98 -19.93
N SER A 39 -37.87 -10.69 -19.78
CA SER A 39 -39.02 -10.24 -19.02
C SER A 39 -38.65 -9.98 -17.56
N GLY A 40 -39.00 -8.78 -17.05
CA GLY A 40 -38.69 -8.38 -15.69
C GLY A 40 -37.20 -8.14 -15.39
N GLY A 41 -36.33 -8.00 -16.41
CA GLY A 41 -34.91 -7.74 -16.23
C GLY A 41 -34.15 -8.93 -15.64
N ALA A 42 -34.56 -10.15 -15.96
CA ALA A 42 -33.94 -11.37 -15.45
C ALA A 42 -32.47 -11.51 -15.87
N LEU A 43 -32.08 -10.94 -17.00
CA LEU A 43 -30.71 -10.88 -17.45
C LEU A 43 -30.21 -9.44 -17.45
N ARG A 44 -29.14 -9.18 -16.73
CA ARG A 44 -28.48 -7.86 -16.60
C ARG A 44 -27.07 -7.94 -17.13
N LEU A 45 -26.71 -7.03 -18.00
CA LEU A 45 -25.36 -6.79 -18.48
C LEU A 45 -24.88 -5.46 -17.91
N ASN A 46 -23.79 -5.49 -17.15
CA ASN A 46 -23.07 -4.30 -16.70
C ASN A 46 -21.72 -4.26 -17.41
N TRP A 47 -21.30 -3.07 -17.80
CA TRP A 47 -19.95 -2.88 -18.32
C TRP A 47 -19.39 -1.54 -17.86
N SER A 48 -18.08 -1.48 -17.76
CA SER A 48 -17.37 -0.22 -17.50
C SER A 48 -16.04 -0.16 -18.23
N ALA A 49 -15.72 1.04 -18.72
CA ALA A 49 -14.42 1.39 -19.26
C ALA A 49 -13.80 2.48 -18.40
N VAL A 50 -12.57 2.27 -17.97
CA VAL A 50 -11.83 3.16 -17.08
C VAL A 50 -10.57 3.63 -17.78
N LEU A 51 -10.34 4.95 -17.77
CA LEU A 51 -9.11 5.60 -18.22
C LEU A 51 -8.59 6.45 -17.07
N SER A 52 -7.38 6.16 -16.62
CA SER A 52 -6.75 6.91 -15.54
C SER A 52 -5.35 7.35 -15.92
N LYS A 53 -4.97 8.55 -15.50
CA LYS A 53 -3.61 9.07 -15.57
C LYS A 53 -3.25 9.66 -14.23
N ALA A 54 -2.17 9.16 -13.63
CA ALA A 54 -1.55 9.74 -12.46
C ALA A 54 -0.16 10.27 -12.85
N PHE A 55 0.18 11.42 -12.31
CA PHE A 55 1.48 12.05 -12.52
C PHE A 55 1.98 12.60 -11.19
N SER A 56 3.24 12.33 -10.90
CA SER A 56 3.95 12.84 -9.72
C SER A 56 5.31 13.34 -10.17
N GLU A 57 5.61 14.57 -9.85
CA GLU A 57 6.85 15.22 -10.23
C GLU A 57 7.48 15.94 -9.04
N THR A 58 8.77 15.76 -8.89
CA THR A 58 9.63 16.59 -8.05
C THR A 58 10.58 17.33 -9.00
N PRO A 59 10.18 18.52 -9.47
CA PRO A 59 10.94 19.26 -10.48
C PRO A 59 12.26 19.79 -9.95
N ASP A 60 12.39 19.89 -8.63
CA ASP A 60 13.65 20.21 -7.96
C ASP A 60 13.58 19.79 -6.48
N ASN A 61 14.55 18.99 -6.05
CA ASN A 61 14.82 18.69 -4.66
C ASN A 61 16.29 19.00 -4.40
N ALA A 62 16.55 20.10 -3.72
CA ALA A 62 17.89 20.55 -3.37
C ALA A 62 18.17 20.27 -1.90
N GLU A 63 19.30 19.65 -1.61
CA GLU A 63 19.79 19.38 -0.26
C GLU A 63 21.19 20.00 -0.11
N ILE A 64 21.42 20.72 0.98
CA ILE A 64 22.70 21.32 1.32
C ILE A 64 23.12 20.80 2.67
N TYR A 65 24.33 20.24 2.76
CA TYR A 65 24.88 19.65 3.97
C TYR A 65 25.84 20.65 4.66
N LEU A 66 25.64 20.81 5.94
CA LEU A 66 26.38 21.75 6.79
C LEU A 66 27.12 21.01 7.89
N LEU A 67 28.34 21.45 8.17
CA LEU A 67 29.10 21.15 9.38
C LEU A 67 29.12 22.40 10.24
N GLY A 68 28.42 22.37 11.37
CA GLY A 68 28.21 23.58 12.16
C GLY A 68 27.47 24.67 11.39
N SER A 69 28.16 25.77 11.05
CA SER A 69 27.62 26.92 10.30
C SER A 69 28.16 27.05 8.87
N HIS A 70 29.02 26.12 8.40
CA HIS A 70 29.61 26.18 7.06
C HIS A 70 29.15 25.00 6.22
N VAL A 71 29.24 25.16 4.91
CA VAL A 71 28.90 24.11 3.93
C VAL A 71 29.95 23.00 3.97
N SER A 72 29.53 21.74 3.98
CA SER A 72 30.45 20.59 3.87
C SER A 72 31.38 20.73 2.65
N THR A 73 32.63 20.31 2.77
CA THR A 73 33.60 20.42 1.67
C THR A 73 33.38 19.34 0.61
N THR A 74 32.99 18.14 1.02
CA THR A 74 32.65 17.00 0.15
C THR A 74 31.18 16.66 0.32
N ASP A 75 30.55 16.23 -0.77
CA ASP A 75 29.11 15.95 -0.79
C ASP A 75 28.30 17.14 -0.20
N ALA A 76 28.73 18.37 -0.56
CA ALA A 76 28.22 19.61 0.00
C ALA A 76 26.76 19.87 -0.34
N ALA A 77 26.31 19.40 -1.48
CA ALA A 77 24.93 19.50 -1.91
C ALA A 77 24.54 18.35 -2.84
N LYS A 78 23.23 18.10 -2.89
CA LYS A 78 22.60 17.23 -3.88
C LYS A 78 21.45 17.97 -4.54
N ARG A 79 21.25 17.69 -5.83
CA ARG A 79 20.05 18.10 -6.55
C ARG A 79 19.47 16.92 -7.29
N ARG A 80 18.16 16.73 -7.12
CA ARG A 80 17.40 15.60 -7.65
C ARG A 80 16.19 16.09 -8.42
N TRP A 81 15.97 15.52 -9.60
CA TRP A 81 14.79 15.71 -10.44
C TRP A 81 14.17 14.34 -10.68
N GLU A 82 12.90 14.23 -10.45
CA GLU A 82 12.19 12.97 -10.65
C GLU A 82 10.76 13.19 -11.14
N HIS A 83 10.28 12.32 -11.99
CA HIS A 83 8.86 12.22 -12.28
C HIS A 83 8.44 10.79 -12.57
N ASN A 84 7.17 10.49 -12.23
CA ASN A 84 6.49 9.25 -12.54
C ASN A 84 5.18 9.55 -13.23
N SER A 85 4.93 8.91 -14.37
CA SER A 85 3.69 9.03 -15.12
C SER A 85 3.06 7.64 -15.29
N ASP A 86 1.94 7.41 -14.62
CA ASP A 86 1.14 6.19 -14.75
C ASP A 86 -0.04 6.42 -15.68
N LYS A 87 -0.23 5.52 -16.66
CA LYS A 87 -1.40 5.44 -17.52
C LYS A 87 -2.04 4.09 -17.30
N ASP A 88 -3.33 4.07 -16.97
CA ASP A 88 -4.09 2.87 -16.64
C ASP A 88 -5.37 2.83 -17.48
N LYS A 89 -5.60 1.72 -18.15
CA LYS A 89 -6.79 1.44 -18.97
C LYS A 89 -7.39 0.12 -18.52
N ALA A 90 -8.67 0.11 -18.15
CA ALA A 90 -9.34 -1.12 -17.77
C ALA A 90 -10.74 -1.21 -18.37
N GLY A 91 -11.12 -2.42 -18.72
CA GLY A 91 -12.48 -2.76 -19.18
C GLY A 91 -13.03 -3.90 -18.32
N TYR A 92 -14.31 -3.80 -17.97
CA TYR A 92 -15.03 -4.78 -17.17
C TYR A 92 -16.35 -5.11 -17.84
N VAL A 93 -16.72 -6.39 -17.80
CA VAL A 93 -18.02 -6.87 -18.29
C VAL A 93 -18.54 -7.89 -17.29
N ASP A 94 -19.78 -7.70 -16.84
CA ASP A 94 -20.47 -8.56 -15.88
C ASP A 94 -21.86 -8.90 -16.38
N LEU A 95 -22.20 -10.17 -16.44
CA LEU A 95 -23.50 -10.71 -16.79
C LEU A 95 -24.12 -11.37 -15.56
N VAL A 96 -25.34 -10.97 -15.22
CA VAL A 96 -26.08 -11.53 -14.09
C VAL A 96 -27.41 -12.06 -14.59
N TYR A 97 -27.66 -13.35 -14.36
CA TYR A 97 -28.92 -13.98 -14.67
C TYR A 97 -29.65 -14.39 -13.40
N LYS A 98 -30.84 -13.84 -13.18
CA LYS A 98 -31.68 -14.09 -12.01
C LYS A 98 -32.75 -15.12 -12.34
N LEU A 99 -32.72 -16.25 -11.64
CA LEU A 99 -33.70 -17.33 -11.72
C LEU A 99 -34.51 -17.38 -10.42
N LYS A 100 -35.82 -17.25 -10.55
CA LYS A 100 -36.75 -17.48 -9.43
C LYS A 100 -37.23 -18.92 -9.49
N LEU A 101 -37.07 -19.63 -8.36
CA LEU A 101 -37.49 -21.01 -8.21
C LEU A 101 -38.82 -21.10 -7.48
N ASP A 102 -39.52 -22.22 -7.65
CA ASP A 102 -40.70 -22.53 -6.84
C ASP A 102 -40.32 -22.60 -5.35
N GLY A 103 -41.23 -22.18 -4.45
CA GLY A 103 -40.91 -22.10 -3.02
C GLY A 103 -40.23 -20.82 -2.57
N GLY A 104 -40.04 -19.82 -3.47
CA GLY A 104 -39.51 -18.51 -3.16
C GLY A 104 -38.00 -18.39 -3.08
N ALA A 105 -37.27 -19.41 -3.51
CA ALA A 105 -35.82 -19.34 -3.64
C ALA A 105 -35.40 -18.52 -4.88
N ILE A 106 -34.29 -17.81 -4.78
CA ILE A 106 -33.71 -17.05 -5.87
C ILE A 106 -32.26 -17.49 -6.08
N LEU A 107 -31.92 -17.77 -7.34
CA LEU A 107 -30.57 -18.00 -7.79
C LEU A 107 -30.12 -16.87 -8.70
N ASP A 108 -29.03 -16.18 -8.36
CA ASP A 108 -28.37 -15.24 -9.24
C ASP A 108 -27.06 -15.88 -9.74
N PHE A 109 -26.99 -16.17 -11.03
CA PHE A 109 -25.77 -16.64 -11.69
C PHE A 109 -25.03 -15.41 -12.24
N SER A 110 -23.79 -15.25 -11.85
CA SER A 110 -22.96 -14.13 -12.33
C SER A 110 -21.71 -14.67 -13.01
N ALA A 111 -21.36 -14.12 -14.16
CA ALA A 111 -20.10 -14.37 -14.83
C ALA A 111 -19.59 -13.06 -15.41
N GLY A 112 -18.28 -12.88 -15.39
CA GLY A 112 -17.71 -11.65 -15.90
C GLY A 112 -16.23 -11.77 -16.17
N GLY A 113 -15.69 -10.70 -16.74
CA GLY A 113 -14.30 -10.60 -17.07
C GLY A 113 -13.76 -9.18 -16.96
N MET A 114 -12.45 -9.08 -16.85
CA MET A 114 -11.73 -7.83 -16.78
C MET A 114 -10.43 -7.93 -17.56
N TYR A 115 -10.08 -6.85 -18.23
CA TYR A 115 -8.74 -6.64 -18.76
C TYR A 115 -8.23 -5.27 -18.34
N ARG A 116 -6.97 -5.21 -17.87
CA ARG A 116 -6.28 -4.00 -17.44
C ARG A 116 -4.91 -3.92 -18.08
N ASP A 117 -4.53 -2.75 -18.58
CA ASP A 117 -3.20 -2.41 -19.10
C ASP A 117 -2.73 -1.13 -18.41
N LYS A 118 -1.75 -1.27 -17.51
CA LYS A 118 -1.11 -0.18 -16.80
C LYS A 118 0.32 -0.03 -17.30
N LYS A 119 0.72 1.23 -17.56
CA LYS A 119 2.07 1.60 -17.97
C LYS A 119 2.60 2.70 -17.07
N ARG A 120 3.85 2.57 -16.68
CA ARG A 120 4.61 3.59 -15.95
C ARG A 120 5.80 4.03 -16.79
N ASP A 121 6.00 5.33 -16.87
CA ASP A 121 7.25 5.97 -17.26
C ASP A 121 7.84 6.61 -16.02
N SER A 122 9.07 6.23 -15.68
CA SER A 122 9.83 6.74 -14.54
C SER A 122 11.08 7.45 -15.02
N PHE A 123 11.32 8.62 -14.48
CA PHE A 123 12.52 9.41 -14.70
C PHE A 123 13.11 9.82 -13.36
N PHE A 124 14.41 9.67 -13.23
CA PHE A 124 15.20 10.06 -12.08
C PHE A 124 16.56 10.60 -12.53
N ASN A 125 16.97 11.72 -11.93
CA ASN A 125 18.29 12.28 -12.14
C ASN A 125 18.78 12.93 -10.86
N GLU A 126 20.01 12.60 -10.42
CA GLU A 126 20.62 13.15 -9.22
C GLU A 126 22.05 13.58 -9.50
N TYR A 127 22.43 14.75 -9.03
CA TYR A 127 23.79 15.24 -9.04
C TYR A 127 24.25 15.58 -7.62
N THR A 128 25.48 15.22 -7.31
CA THR A 128 26.18 15.60 -6.08
C THR A 128 27.20 16.69 -6.39
N PHE A 129 27.36 17.63 -5.49
CA PHE A 129 28.25 18.77 -5.62
C PHE A 129 29.19 18.87 -4.42
N ASN A 130 30.42 19.31 -4.66
CA ASN A 130 31.35 19.70 -3.61
C ASN A 130 31.33 21.22 -3.43
N SER A 131 31.80 21.71 -2.29
CA SER A 131 32.05 23.14 -2.12
C SER A 131 33.19 23.58 -3.04
N ALA A 132 33.01 24.71 -3.74
CA ALA A 132 34.02 25.21 -4.69
C ALA A 132 35.32 25.66 -4.00
N THR A 133 35.25 26.04 -2.73
CA THR A 133 36.34 26.68 -2.01
C THR A 133 37.16 25.73 -1.13
N GLY A 134 36.68 24.51 -0.89
CA GLY A 134 37.35 23.51 -0.06
C GLY A 134 37.49 23.91 1.42
N SER A 135 38.18 23.09 2.21
CA SER A 135 38.28 23.23 3.67
C SER A 135 39.09 24.45 4.15
N LYS A 136 39.97 24.99 3.31
CA LYS A 136 40.83 26.15 3.68
C LYS A 136 40.09 27.47 3.66
N ASN A 137 38.96 27.54 2.94
CA ASN A 137 38.13 28.74 2.85
C ASN A 137 36.63 28.33 2.93
N PRO A 138 36.12 27.94 4.12
CA PRO A 138 34.77 27.43 4.25
C PRO A 138 33.72 28.48 3.90
N GLN A 139 32.67 28.07 3.20
CA GLN A 139 31.54 28.89 2.85
C GLN A 139 30.49 28.80 3.97
N TYR A 140 30.15 29.93 4.58
CA TYR A 140 29.21 29.99 5.70
C TYR A 140 27.79 30.28 5.22
N ILE A 141 26.82 29.61 5.83
CA ILE A 141 25.40 29.91 5.64
C ILE A 141 24.94 30.89 6.72
N ASN A 142 24.31 31.96 6.30
CA ASN A 142 23.63 32.85 7.20
C ASN A 142 22.28 32.24 7.62
N LYS A 143 22.07 32.05 8.92
CA LYS A 143 20.85 31.46 9.47
C LYS A 143 19.62 32.37 9.36
N ASP A 144 19.83 33.68 9.22
CA ASP A 144 18.73 34.66 9.24
C ASP A 144 18.07 34.84 7.85
N TRP A 145 18.83 34.67 6.76
CA TRP A 145 18.29 34.86 5.40
C TRP A 145 18.71 33.80 4.38
N PHE A 146 19.41 32.75 4.78
CA PHE A 146 19.82 31.64 3.88
C PHE A 146 20.41 32.12 2.55
N ASN A 147 21.62 32.61 2.58
CA ASN A 147 22.36 33.14 1.43
C ASN A 147 22.80 32.06 0.43
N PHE A 148 21.91 31.21 -0.03
CA PHE A 148 22.22 30.07 -0.91
C PHE A 148 22.75 30.50 -2.27
N ASP A 149 22.38 31.66 -2.77
CA ASP A 149 22.85 32.26 -4.01
C ASP A 149 24.31 32.71 -3.95
N GLU A 150 24.87 32.93 -2.75
CA GLU A 150 26.27 33.28 -2.53
C GLU A 150 27.16 32.02 -2.44
N ILE A 151 26.59 30.81 -2.22
CA ILE A 151 27.32 29.56 -2.07
C ILE A 151 27.72 29.03 -3.45
N GLN A 152 29.02 28.77 -3.61
CA GLN A 152 29.57 28.24 -4.87
C GLN A 152 29.78 26.72 -4.78
N PHE A 153 29.21 26.02 -5.74
CA PHE A 153 29.32 24.57 -5.87
C PHE A 153 30.01 24.17 -7.15
N VAL A 154 30.74 23.07 -7.11
CA VAL A 154 31.31 22.41 -8.28
C VAL A 154 30.74 21.00 -8.40
N PRO A 155 30.33 20.57 -9.61
CA PRO A 155 29.84 19.21 -9.80
C PRO A 155 30.90 18.19 -9.39
N ARG A 156 30.49 17.19 -8.63
CA ARG A 156 31.35 16.02 -8.40
C ARG A 156 31.45 15.26 -9.73
N PRO A 157 32.67 14.78 -10.16
CA PRO A 157 32.87 14.20 -11.50
C PRO A 157 32.09 12.89 -11.75
N TYR A 158 31.33 12.42 -10.80
CA TYR A 158 30.49 11.21 -10.86
C TYR A 158 29.01 11.53 -10.69
N GLY A 159 28.47 12.47 -11.47
CA GLY A 159 27.03 12.63 -11.60
C GLY A 159 26.39 11.37 -12.19
N ASN A 160 25.27 10.92 -11.64
CA ASN A 160 24.69 9.63 -12.01
C ASN A 160 23.39 9.80 -12.81
N ILE A 161 23.51 9.82 -14.14
CA ILE A 161 22.36 9.67 -15.06
C ILE A 161 21.96 8.18 -15.20
N GLY A 162 22.86 7.26 -14.85
CA GLY A 162 22.69 5.81 -15.03
C GLY A 162 22.01 5.13 -13.86
N ASP A 163 20.97 5.73 -13.30
CA ASP A 163 20.21 5.13 -12.21
C ASP A 163 19.12 4.21 -12.76
N PRO A 164 18.98 2.97 -12.23
CA PRO A 164 17.90 2.06 -12.57
C PRO A 164 16.48 2.58 -12.28
N LEU A 165 16.31 3.70 -11.61
CA LEU A 165 15.01 4.39 -11.48
C LEU A 165 14.53 5.07 -12.77
N ASN A 166 15.36 5.11 -13.81
CA ASN A 166 14.97 5.46 -15.17
C ASN A 166 14.47 4.19 -15.89
N TYR A 167 13.18 3.94 -15.82
CA TYR A 167 12.59 2.73 -16.37
C TYR A 167 11.19 2.97 -16.95
N ASP A 168 10.82 2.10 -17.85
CA ASP A 168 9.44 1.88 -18.27
C ASP A 168 8.94 0.58 -17.65
N ALA A 169 7.70 0.58 -17.11
CA ALA A 169 7.09 -0.62 -16.56
C ALA A 169 5.69 -0.83 -17.11
N THR A 170 5.30 -2.10 -17.17
CA THR A 170 3.99 -2.53 -17.67
C THR A 170 3.38 -3.56 -16.73
N GLU A 171 2.06 -3.47 -16.53
CA GLU A 171 1.27 -4.49 -15.85
C GLU A 171 0.03 -4.77 -16.67
N LYS A 172 -0.14 -6.01 -17.12
CA LYS A 172 -1.32 -6.47 -17.83
C LYS A 172 -2.00 -7.54 -16.99
N ILE A 173 -3.30 -7.37 -16.75
CA ILE A 173 -4.10 -8.30 -15.97
C ILE A 173 -5.32 -8.71 -16.80
N GLY A 174 -5.45 -9.99 -17.05
CA GLY A 174 -6.64 -10.60 -17.62
C GLY A 174 -7.33 -11.45 -16.56
N ALA A 175 -8.64 -11.29 -16.35
CA ALA A 175 -9.35 -12.07 -15.37
C ALA A 175 -10.74 -12.47 -15.84
N GLY A 176 -11.20 -13.64 -15.36
CA GLY A 176 -12.56 -14.11 -15.52
C GLY A 176 -13.07 -14.70 -14.21
N TYR A 177 -14.37 -14.62 -13.97
CA TYR A 177 -15.00 -15.21 -12.80
C TYR A 177 -16.36 -15.81 -13.10
N GLY A 178 -16.76 -16.78 -12.27
CA GLY A 178 -18.12 -17.29 -12.17
C GLY A 178 -18.55 -17.35 -10.70
N MET A 179 -19.80 -16.99 -10.42
CA MET A 179 -20.36 -16.92 -9.08
C MET A 179 -21.83 -17.28 -9.09
N VAL A 180 -22.28 -17.94 -8.04
CA VAL A 180 -23.70 -18.25 -7.77
C VAL A 180 -24.08 -17.68 -6.43
N LYS A 181 -25.18 -16.93 -6.37
CA LYS A 181 -25.82 -16.46 -5.15
C LYS A 181 -27.17 -17.19 -5.00
N TYR A 182 -27.36 -17.85 -3.89
CA TYR A 182 -28.60 -18.49 -3.49
C TYR A 182 -29.23 -17.75 -2.34
N THR A 183 -30.51 -17.38 -2.46
CA THR A 183 -31.27 -16.70 -1.42
C THR A 183 -32.56 -17.45 -1.18
N LEU A 184 -32.75 -17.91 0.07
CA LEU A 184 -33.99 -18.54 0.51
C LEU A 184 -34.25 -18.20 1.97
N LYS A 185 -35.39 -17.54 2.22
CA LYS A 185 -35.80 -17.09 3.56
C LYS A 185 -34.68 -16.31 4.25
N GLU A 186 -34.17 -16.83 5.36
CA GLU A 186 -33.13 -16.22 6.18
C GLU A 186 -31.70 -16.50 5.67
N TRP A 187 -31.55 -17.37 4.65
CA TRP A 187 -30.25 -17.76 4.11
C TRP A 187 -29.88 -16.98 2.86
N GLU A 188 -28.66 -16.51 2.83
CA GLU A 188 -28.01 -15.98 1.64
C GLU A 188 -26.62 -16.65 1.53
N LEU A 189 -26.41 -17.43 0.48
CA LEU A 189 -25.16 -18.14 0.21
C LEU A 189 -24.60 -17.64 -1.11
N ILE A 190 -23.29 -17.36 -1.13
CA ILE A 190 -22.58 -16.94 -2.33
C ILE A 190 -21.33 -17.80 -2.44
N ALA A 191 -21.12 -18.42 -3.60
CA ALA A 191 -19.91 -19.16 -3.91
C ALA A 191 -19.42 -18.75 -5.31
N GLY A 192 -18.12 -18.55 -5.45
CA GLY A 192 -17.52 -18.17 -6.71
C GLY A 192 -16.04 -18.47 -6.80
N VAL A 193 -15.55 -18.42 -8.02
CA VAL A 193 -14.14 -18.54 -8.32
C VAL A 193 -13.77 -17.47 -9.38
N ARG A 194 -12.63 -16.82 -9.14
CA ARG A 194 -11.99 -15.91 -10.09
C ARG A 194 -10.64 -16.48 -10.48
N VAL A 195 -10.33 -16.46 -11.76
CA VAL A 195 -9.01 -16.78 -12.29
C VAL A 195 -8.42 -15.50 -12.83
N GLU A 196 -7.18 -15.21 -12.45
CA GLU A 196 -6.50 -13.98 -12.77
C GLU A 196 -5.09 -14.27 -13.30
N HIS A 197 -4.79 -13.82 -14.50
CA HIS A 197 -3.48 -13.91 -15.14
C HIS A 197 -2.83 -12.54 -15.11
N THR A 198 -1.62 -12.47 -14.59
CA THR A 198 -0.83 -11.24 -14.44
C THR A 198 0.49 -11.38 -15.20
N ASN A 199 0.77 -10.39 -16.03
CA ASN A 199 2.09 -10.18 -16.63
C ASN A 199 2.56 -8.79 -16.25
N GLN A 200 3.65 -8.73 -15.46
CA GLN A 200 4.21 -7.51 -14.91
C GLN A 200 5.71 -7.46 -15.17
N GLY A 201 6.21 -6.35 -15.69
CA GLY A 201 7.62 -6.23 -16.00
C GLY A 201 8.12 -4.79 -16.11
N TYR A 202 9.44 -4.66 -16.27
CA TYR A 202 10.13 -3.39 -16.44
C TYR A 202 11.23 -3.51 -17.50
N VAL A 203 11.60 -2.36 -18.07
CA VAL A 203 12.76 -2.18 -18.94
C VAL A 203 13.54 -0.94 -18.46
N LEU A 204 14.81 -1.12 -18.12
CA LEU A 204 15.68 -0.04 -17.68
C LEU A 204 16.15 0.79 -18.88
N LYS A 205 16.09 2.13 -18.75
CA LYS A 205 16.58 3.04 -19.83
C LYS A 205 18.11 3.13 -19.86
N PHE A 206 18.76 2.97 -18.71
CA PHE A 206 20.21 3.07 -18.55
C PHE A 206 20.75 1.94 -17.64
N PRO A 207 20.71 0.67 -18.09
CA PRO A 207 21.15 -0.46 -17.27
C PRO A 207 22.68 -0.40 -17.05
N ARG A 208 23.11 -0.62 -15.79
CA ARG A 208 24.52 -0.79 -15.40
C ARG A 208 24.64 -1.97 -14.45
N ASP A 209 25.44 -2.96 -14.80
CA ASP A 209 25.76 -4.12 -13.96
C ASP A 209 24.54 -4.88 -13.39
N VAL A 210 23.37 -4.73 -14.05
CA VAL A 210 22.10 -5.39 -13.71
C VAL A 210 21.39 -5.80 -15.00
N ASP A 211 20.48 -6.77 -14.90
CA ASP A 211 19.65 -7.18 -16.02
C ASP A 211 18.81 -6.01 -16.53
N PRO A 212 18.83 -5.71 -17.83
CA PRO A 212 18.18 -4.54 -18.40
C PRO A 212 16.64 -4.62 -18.34
N GLU A 213 16.08 -5.82 -18.20
CA GLU A 213 14.65 -6.05 -18.15
C GLU A 213 14.30 -7.18 -17.18
N GLY A 214 13.11 -7.15 -16.63
CA GLY A 214 12.56 -8.21 -15.81
C GLY A 214 11.09 -8.38 -16.09
N ASN A 215 10.59 -9.62 -16.01
CA ASN A 215 9.20 -9.96 -16.22
C ASN A 215 8.75 -11.06 -15.28
N GLN A 216 7.55 -10.89 -14.72
CA GLN A 216 6.85 -11.89 -13.92
C GLN A 216 5.54 -12.25 -14.63
N ASP A 217 5.29 -13.53 -14.77
CA ASP A 217 4.12 -14.07 -15.43
C ASP A 217 3.54 -15.19 -14.57
N TYR A 218 2.30 -15.03 -14.10
CA TYR A 218 1.66 -15.99 -13.21
C TYR A 218 0.14 -15.95 -13.29
N THR A 219 -0.49 -17.04 -12.85
CA THR A 219 -1.94 -17.19 -12.82
C THR A 219 -2.39 -17.66 -11.44
N ASP A 220 -3.38 -16.96 -10.89
CA ASP A 220 -3.96 -17.25 -9.59
C ASP A 220 -5.41 -17.70 -9.70
N VAL A 221 -5.77 -18.66 -8.87
CA VAL A 221 -7.15 -19.11 -8.66
C VAL A 221 -7.63 -18.63 -7.30
N LEU A 222 -8.67 -17.81 -7.32
CA LEU A 222 -9.16 -17.04 -6.18
C LEU A 222 -10.60 -17.49 -5.84
N PRO A 223 -10.78 -18.58 -5.08
CA PRO A 223 -12.09 -19.01 -4.62
C PRO A 223 -12.62 -18.08 -3.53
N SER A 224 -13.95 -17.97 -3.45
CA SER A 224 -14.63 -17.23 -2.39
C SER A 224 -15.95 -17.94 -2.01
N PHE A 225 -16.28 -17.86 -0.73
CA PHE A 225 -17.54 -18.34 -0.19
C PHE A 225 -18.04 -17.40 0.91
N HIS A 226 -19.33 -17.04 0.84
CA HIS A 226 -19.99 -16.23 1.86
C HIS A 226 -21.31 -16.87 2.24
N ALA A 227 -21.59 -16.96 3.54
CA ALA A 227 -22.87 -17.37 4.08
C ALA A 227 -23.39 -16.33 5.06
N LYS A 228 -24.65 -15.94 4.89
CA LYS A 228 -25.37 -15.08 5.82
C LYS A 228 -26.62 -15.82 6.27
N TYR A 229 -26.84 -15.85 7.57
CA TYR A 229 -28.04 -16.38 8.19
C TYR A 229 -28.72 -15.30 9.05
N GLY A 230 -29.98 -14.97 8.74
CA GLY A 230 -30.81 -14.07 9.54
C GLY A 230 -31.35 -14.80 10.77
N ILE A 231 -30.74 -14.59 11.94
CA ILE A 231 -31.18 -15.19 13.22
C ILE A 231 -32.53 -14.58 13.63
N HIS A 232 -32.63 -13.26 13.48
CA HIS A 232 -33.84 -12.45 13.71
C HIS A 232 -33.93 -11.33 12.68
N ARG A 233 -35.02 -10.55 12.69
CA ARG A 233 -35.22 -9.41 11.76
C ARG A 233 -34.05 -8.40 11.77
N ASN A 234 -33.35 -8.30 12.90
CA ASN A 234 -32.30 -7.33 13.14
C ASN A 234 -30.98 -7.96 13.60
N ALA A 235 -30.83 -9.28 13.46
CA ALA A 235 -29.61 -9.98 13.81
C ALA A 235 -29.19 -10.97 12.72
N ASN A 236 -27.91 -10.94 12.33
CA ASN A 236 -27.32 -11.83 11.33
C ASN A 236 -26.06 -12.50 11.87
N LEU A 237 -25.84 -13.70 11.38
CA LEU A 237 -24.53 -14.38 11.45
C LEU A 237 -23.97 -14.45 10.05
N ARG A 238 -22.69 -14.03 9.88
CA ARG A 238 -21.97 -14.12 8.61
C ARG A 238 -20.72 -14.95 8.76
N PHE A 239 -20.48 -15.77 7.77
CA PHE A 239 -19.23 -16.46 7.56
C PHE A 239 -18.69 -16.09 6.18
N SER A 240 -17.39 -15.84 6.06
CA SER A 240 -16.73 -15.65 4.77
C SER A 240 -15.38 -16.35 4.70
N TYR A 241 -15.09 -16.84 3.53
CA TYR A 241 -13.76 -17.28 3.09
C TYR A 241 -13.44 -16.62 1.76
N ALA A 242 -12.24 -16.08 1.63
CA ALA A 242 -11.77 -15.56 0.35
C ALA A 242 -10.24 -15.67 0.24
N ARG A 243 -9.77 -16.16 -0.90
CA ARG A 243 -8.38 -16.04 -1.31
C ARG A 243 -8.17 -14.74 -2.03
N ALA A 244 -7.11 -14.01 -1.65
CA ALA A 244 -6.71 -12.73 -2.23
C ALA A 244 -5.21 -12.74 -2.54
N ILE A 245 -4.78 -11.87 -3.45
CA ILE A 245 -3.36 -11.68 -3.77
C ILE A 245 -2.97 -10.21 -3.61
N ASN A 246 -1.70 -9.98 -3.30
CA ASN A 246 -1.07 -8.67 -3.32
C ASN A 246 0.18 -8.72 -4.19
N ARG A 247 0.21 -7.92 -5.24
CA ARG A 247 1.32 -7.84 -6.20
C ARG A 247 2.38 -6.88 -5.70
N PRO A 248 3.67 -7.17 -5.93
CA PRO A 248 4.70 -6.18 -5.70
C PRO A 248 4.47 -4.97 -6.62
N SER A 249 4.80 -3.78 -6.14
CA SER A 249 4.76 -2.57 -6.94
C SER A 249 5.90 -2.53 -7.96
N PHE A 250 5.79 -1.70 -8.98
CA PHE A 250 6.89 -1.50 -9.93
C PHE A 250 8.18 -1.05 -9.26
N PHE A 251 8.06 -0.19 -8.26
CA PHE A 251 9.22 0.29 -7.51
C PHE A 251 9.92 -0.85 -6.75
N GLU A 252 9.19 -1.81 -6.20
CA GLU A 252 9.77 -2.93 -5.44
C GLU A 252 10.53 -3.94 -6.33
N ILE A 253 10.09 -4.14 -7.59
CA ILE A 253 10.70 -5.14 -8.51
C ILE A 253 11.83 -4.59 -9.35
N VAL A 254 11.95 -3.27 -9.53
CA VAL A 254 13.03 -2.68 -10.32
C VAL A 254 14.36 -2.76 -9.54
N PRO A 255 15.48 -3.23 -10.13
CA PRO A 255 16.76 -3.44 -9.42
C PRO A 255 17.52 -2.12 -9.24
N TYR A 256 16.90 -1.11 -8.65
CA TYR A 256 17.54 0.16 -8.32
C TYR A 256 18.42 0.05 -7.06
N SER A 257 19.32 1.00 -6.91
CA SER A 257 20.10 1.21 -5.69
C SER A 257 20.25 2.72 -5.48
N ILE A 258 19.62 3.25 -4.43
CA ILE A 258 19.68 4.67 -4.08
C ILE A 258 20.18 4.84 -2.64
N ILE A 259 20.80 5.98 -2.39
CA ILE A 259 21.19 6.41 -1.05
C ILE A 259 20.14 7.39 -0.58
N ASN A 260 19.27 6.98 0.35
CA ASN A 260 18.37 7.83 1.07
C ASN A 260 19.10 8.51 2.25
N GLU A 261 18.36 9.25 3.06
CA GLU A 261 18.91 9.99 4.19
C GLU A 261 19.55 9.08 5.23
N ASP A 262 18.89 7.97 5.57
CA ASP A 262 19.27 7.11 6.70
C ASP A 262 19.88 5.77 6.26
N TYR A 263 19.60 5.33 5.02
CA TYR A 263 20.03 4.01 4.53
C TYR A 263 20.09 3.94 3.02
N LYS A 264 20.86 2.96 2.53
CA LYS A 264 20.83 2.56 1.13
C LYS A 264 19.59 1.71 0.89
N GLU A 265 18.87 1.99 -0.19
CA GLU A 265 17.67 1.24 -0.58
C GLU A 265 17.90 0.55 -1.93
N LYS A 266 17.35 -0.65 -2.06
CA LYS A 266 17.53 -1.48 -3.25
C LYS A 266 16.22 -2.19 -3.59
N GLY A 267 15.87 -2.25 -4.86
CA GLY A 267 14.75 -3.05 -5.33
C GLY A 267 15.08 -4.54 -5.43
N ASN A 268 14.06 -5.37 -5.68
CA ASN A 268 14.20 -6.82 -5.71
C ASN A 268 13.40 -7.45 -6.87
N PRO A 269 14.03 -7.75 -8.01
CA PRO A 269 13.37 -8.40 -9.14
C PRO A 269 12.80 -9.80 -8.84
N ASP A 270 13.34 -10.47 -7.81
CA ASP A 270 12.95 -11.84 -7.44
C ASP A 270 11.72 -11.91 -6.51
N LEU A 271 11.08 -10.77 -6.24
CA LEU A 271 9.87 -10.74 -5.40
C LEU A 271 8.75 -11.56 -6.00
N LYS A 272 8.13 -12.39 -5.16
CA LYS A 272 6.89 -13.09 -5.47
C LYS A 272 5.70 -12.28 -5.00
N HIS A 273 4.56 -12.45 -5.66
CA HIS A 273 3.30 -11.91 -5.15
C HIS A 273 2.86 -12.64 -3.87
N THR A 274 2.23 -11.91 -2.96
CA THR A 274 1.68 -12.47 -1.72
C THR A 274 0.32 -13.11 -1.99
N VAL A 275 0.05 -14.27 -1.39
CA VAL A 275 -1.26 -14.93 -1.41
C VAL A 275 -1.81 -14.99 0.01
N ALA A 276 -3.07 -14.63 0.22
CA ALA A 276 -3.72 -14.63 1.52
C ALA A 276 -5.05 -15.38 1.50
N ASP A 277 -5.19 -16.37 2.37
CA ASP A 277 -6.47 -17.00 2.69
C ASP A 277 -7.08 -16.30 3.91
N ASN A 278 -8.28 -15.74 3.74
CA ASN A 278 -9.00 -15.00 4.77
C ASN A 278 -10.25 -15.77 5.18
N ILE A 279 -10.44 -15.92 6.48
CA ILE A 279 -11.63 -16.55 7.09
C ILE A 279 -12.18 -15.57 8.13
N ASP A 280 -13.48 -15.25 8.03
CA ASP A 280 -14.16 -14.33 8.94
C ASP A 280 -15.47 -14.95 9.43
N LEU A 281 -15.77 -14.75 10.71
CA LEU A 281 -17.06 -15.06 11.32
C LEU A 281 -17.54 -13.83 12.08
N ARG A 282 -18.75 -13.33 11.75
CA ARG A 282 -19.26 -12.08 12.32
C ARG A 282 -20.72 -12.24 12.76
N TYR A 283 -20.99 -11.83 13.99
CA TYR A 283 -22.35 -11.58 14.48
C TYR A 283 -22.67 -10.09 14.37
N GLU A 284 -23.84 -9.77 13.83
CA GLU A 284 -24.32 -8.41 13.61
C GLU A 284 -25.70 -8.26 14.26
N PHE A 285 -25.89 -7.21 15.06
CA PHE A 285 -27.15 -6.88 15.67
C PHE A 285 -27.48 -5.40 15.50
N PHE A 286 -28.64 -5.09 14.93
CA PHE A 286 -29.10 -3.75 14.60
C PHE A 286 -30.41 -3.46 15.36
N PRO A 287 -30.36 -3.09 16.66
CA PRO A 287 -31.59 -2.84 17.44
C PRO A 287 -32.50 -1.76 16.85
N LYS A 288 -31.88 -0.74 16.24
CA LYS A 288 -32.54 0.34 15.48
C LYS A 288 -31.68 0.66 14.25
N SER A 289 -32.22 1.44 13.31
CA SER A 289 -31.52 1.83 12.08
C SER A 289 -30.23 2.61 12.30
N SER A 290 -30.11 3.28 13.45
CA SER A 290 -28.94 4.07 13.85
C SER A 290 -28.06 3.40 14.92
N GLU A 291 -28.42 2.20 15.36
CA GLU A 291 -27.71 1.49 16.41
C GLU A 291 -27.16 0.16 15.88
N GLN A 292 -25.96 -0.20 16.28
CA GLN A 292 -25.33 -1.46 15.89
C GLN A 292 -24.48 -2.02 17.00
N PHE A 293 -24.41 -3.34 17.05
CA PHE A 293 -23.47 -4.11 17.82
C PHE A 293 -22.93 -5.23 16.93
N MET A 294 -21.64 -5.26 16.69
CA MET A 294 -21.01 -6.27 15.87
C MET A 294 -19.80 -6.88 16.60
N VAL A 295 -19.65 -8.19 16.48
CA VAL A 295 -18.47 -8.92 16.94
C VAL A 295 -18.01 -9.81 15.80
N GLY A 296 -16.74 -9.70 15.44
CA GLY A 296 -16.10 -10.48 14.41
C GLY A 296 -14.88 -11.23 14.94
N LEU A 297 -14.65 -12.43 14.43
CA LEU A 297 -13.41 -13.17 14.56
C LEU A 297 -12.82 -13.33 13.16
N PHE A 298 -11.52 -13.11 13.01
CA PHE A 298 -10.84 -13.29 11.73
C PHE A 298 -9.58 -14.14 11.86
N TYR A 299 -9.27 -14.85 10.80
CA TYR A 299 -8.02 -15.57 10.61
C TYR A 299 -7.51 -15.35 9.20
N LYS A 300 -6.24 -14.97 9.07
CA LYS A 300 -5.56 -14.78 7.79
C LYS A 300 -4.29 -15.62 7.76
N ASN A 301 -4.15 -16.46 6.73
CA ASN A 301 -2.91 -17.16 6.42
C ASN A 301 -2.30 -16.51 5.18
N ILE A 302 -1.11 -15.93 5.34
CA ILE A 302 -0.46 -15.09 4.32
C ILE A 302 0.82 -15.78 3.91
N GLN A 303 0.91 -16.16 2.64
CA GLN A 303 2.07 -16.78 2.03
C GLN A 303 2.90 -15.70 1.32
N ASP A 304 4.22 -15.78 1.43
CA ASP A 304 5.17 -14.85 0.82
C ASP A 304 4.87 -13.36 1.09
N PRO A 305 4.60 -12.93 2.35
CA PRO A 305 4.38 -11.51 2.66
C PRO A 305 5.61 -10.69 2.24
N ILE A 306 5.36 -9.54 1.59
CA ILE A 306 6.42 -8.61 1.20
C ILE A 306 6.66 -7.64 2.35
N GLU A 307 7.85 -7.64 2.89
CA GLU A 307 8.30 -6.69 3.92
C GLU A 307 9.72 -6.22 3.60
N TYR A 308 10.06 -5.03 4.08
CA TYR A 308 11.42 -4.52 3.95
C TYR A 308 12.31 -5.04 5.07
N GLY A 309 13.50 -5.48 4.71
CA GLY A 309 14.51 -5.95 5.63
C GLY A 309 15.89 -5.42 5.28
N LEU A 310 16.79 -5.41 6.28
CA LEU A 310 18.20 -5.07 6.09
C LEU A 310 18.95 -6.29 5.55
N LEU A 311 19.65 -6.11 4.46
CA LEU A 311 20.48 -7.11 3.81
C LEU A 311 21.91 -6.59 3.66
N ASN A 312 22.90 -7.39 4.10
CA ASN A 312 24.31 -7.08 3.93
C ASN A 312 24.81 -7.71 2.62
N GLU A 313 25.27 -6.87 1.71
CA GLU A 313 25.91 -7.28 0.46
C GLU A 313 27.34 -6.69 0.43
N GLY A 314 28.35 -7.54 0.68
CA GLY A 314 29.74 -7.10 0.83
C GLY A 314 29.93 -6.20 2.06
N GLN A 315 30.37 -4.97 1.85
CA GLN A 315 30.55 -3.95 2.91
C GLN A 315 29.32 -3.05 3.10
N ASP A 316 28.31 -3.17 2.23
CA ASP A 316 27.13 -2.33 2.24
C ASP A 316 25.92 -3.02 2.89
N THR A 317 25.13 -2.24 3.60
CA THR A 317 23.82 -2.65 4.13
C THR A 317 22.73 -1.95 3.35
N TYR A 318 21.80 -2.75 2.80
CA TYR A 318 20.67 -2.26 2.03
C TYR A 318 19.36 -2.56 2.74
N TYR A 319 18.44 -1.62 2.66
CA TYR A 319 17.04 -1.81 2.97
C TYR A 319 16.34 -2.30 1.70
N LYS A 320 15.84 -3.53 1.71
CA LYS A 320 15.37 -4.22 0.49
C LYS A 320 14.04 -4.92 0.75
N PRO A 321 13.05 -4.84 -0.17
CA PRO A 321 11.83 -5.62 -0.07
C PRO A 321 12.12 -7.10 -0.31
N MET A 322 11.59 -7.99 0.53
CA MET A 322 11.79 -9.44 0.48
C MET A 322 10.52 -10.18 0.87
N ASN A 323 10.36 -11.41 0.40
CA ASN A 323 9.32 -12.30 0.89
C ASN A 323 9.83 -13.00 2.16
N PHE A 324 9.14 -12.77 3.28
CA PHE A 324 9.49 -13.34 4.58
C PHE A 324 8.56 -14.49 4.95
N GLY A 325 8.88 -15.71 4.52
CA GLY A 325 8.19 -16.93 4.95
C GLY A 325 6.66 -16.83 4.94
N ASP A 326 6.00 -17.46 5.91
CA ASP A 326 4.56 -17.41 6.07
C ASP A 326 4.17 -16.59 7.30
N ALA A 327 3.11 -15.81 7.17
CA ALA A 327 2.54 -15.05 8.27
C ALA A 327 1.10 -15.48 8.59
N LYS A 328 0.72 -15.36 9.86
CA LYS A 328 -0.63 -15.68 10.35
C LYS A 328 -1.12 -14.53 11.22
N ASN A 329 -2.32 -14.05 10.94
CA ASN A 329 -3.01 -13.07 11.76
C ASN A 329 -4.33 -13.70 12.26
N LEU A 330 -4.51 -13.71 13.57
CA LEU A 330 -5.75 -14.11 14.24
C LEU A 330 -6.22 -12.98 15.10
N GLY A 331 -7.50 -12.63 15.05
CA GLY A 331 -7.98 -11.52 15.84
C GLY A 331 -9.48 -11.48 16.04
N MET A 332 -9.88 -10.45 16.79
CA MET A 332 -11.26 -10.15 17.13
C MET A 332 -11.53 -8.67 16.91
N GLU A 333 -12.69 -8.37 16.38
CA GLU A 333 -13.21 -7.00 16.20
C GLU A 333 -14.54 -6.83 16.93
N VAL A 334 -14.70 -5.69 17.60
CA VAL A 334 -15.96 -5.29 18.22
C VAL A 334 -16.30 -3.89 17.73
N ASP A 335 -17.53 -3.68 17.27
CA ASP A 335 -18.04 -2.38 16.88
C ASP A 335 -19.39 -2.13 17.57
N VAL A 336 -19.52 -1.00 18.23
CA VAL A 336 -20.71 -0.60 18.98
C VAL A 336 -21.09 0.81 18.62
N MET A 337 -22.36 1.01 18.27
CA MET A 337 -22.98 2.33 18.14
C MET A 337 -24.32 2.34 18.84
N LYS A 338 -24.46 3.17 19.86
CA LYS A 338 -25.66 3.27 20.71
C LYS A 338 -26.02 4.70 20.99
N TYR A 339 -27.32 5.03 20.88
CA TYR A 339 -27.85 6.34 21.24
C TYR A 339 -28.72 6.27 22.48
N PHE A 340 -28.56 7.27 23.32
CA PHE A 340 -29.34 7.52 24.54
C PHE A 340 -29.93 8.93 24.44
N ASN A 341 -31.11 9.05 23.85
CA ASN A 341 -31.76 10.33 23.55
C ASN A 341 -30.86 11.27 22.72
N TRP A 342 -30.26 12.27 23.35
CA TRP A 342 -29.40 13.29 22.75
C TRP A 342 -27.91 12.93 22.83
N PHE A 343 -27.57 11.82 23.47
CA PHE A 343 -26.18 11.36 23.64
C PHE A 343 -25.97 10.03 22.88
N GLY A 344 -24.83 9.87 22.25
CA GLY A 344 -24.43 8.66 21.54
C GLY A 344 -23.01 8.24 21.82
N ILE A 345 -22.76 6.94 21.78
CA ILE A 345 -21.44 6.34 21.87
C ILE A 345 -21.20 5.54 20.59
N LYS A 346 -20.05 5.79 19.96
CA LYS A 346 -19.51 4.95 18.89
C LYS A 346 -18.14 4.46 19.33
N ALA A 347 -17.95 3.16 19.42
CA ALA A 347 -16.69 2.55 19.81
C ALA A 347 -16.36 1.38 18.90
N ASN A 348 -15.11 1.25 18.52
CA ASN A 348 -14.60 0.03 17.91
C ASN A 348 -13.27 -0.37 18.56
N TYR A 349 -13.05 -1.67 18.60
CA TYR A 349 -11.84 -2.26 19.14
C TYR A 349 -11.44 -3.47 18.31
N THR A 350 -10.17 -3.53 17.95
CA THR A 350 -9.57 -4.65 17.24
C THR A 350 -8.39 -5.18 18.03
N TYR A 351 -8.38 -6.47 18.27
CA TYR A 351 -7.22 -7.21 18.76
C TYR A 351 -6.67 -8.09 17.65
N THR A 352 -5.35 -8.03 17.40
CA THR A 352 -4.67 -8.83 16.39
C THR A 352 -3.45 -9.51 16.97
N HIS A 353 -3.45 -10.84 16.99
CA HIS A 353 -2.26 -11.63 17.20
C HIS A 353 -1.62 -11.94 15.84
N SER A 354 -0.52 -11.27 15.54
CA SER A 354 0.24 -11.40 14.29
C SER A 354 1.51 -12.21 14.53
N LYS A 355 1.82 -13.14 13.62
CA LYS A 355 3.03 -13.94 13.67
C LYS A 355 3.57 -14.20 12.27
N VAL A 356 4.76 -13.70 11.98
CA VAL A 356 5.58 -14.09 10.83
C VAL A 356 6.77 -14.91 11.34
N THR A 357 7.13 -15.96 10.62
CA THR A 357 8.26 -16.82 10.98
C THR A 357 9.29 -16.78 9.87
N THR A 358 10.49 -16.31 10.20
CA THR A 358 11.61 -16.13 9.27
C THR A 358 12.84 -16.86 9.76
N ASP A 359 13.68 -17.35 8.84
CA ASP A 359 15.01 -17.84 9.14
C ASP A 359 16.01 -16.69 9.07
N LYS A 360 16.52 -16.27 10.21
CA LYS A 360 17.48 -15.16 10.34
C LYS A 360 18.88 -15.69 10.51
N ARG A 361 19.81 -15.19 9.71
CA ARG A 361 21.24 -15.48 9.90
C ARG A 361 21.77 -14.58 11.01
N ILE A 362 22.33 -15.17 12.06
CA ILE A 362 23.00 -14.46 13.15
C ILE A 362 24.46 -14.90 13.21
N MET A 363 25.34 -14.01 13.59
CA MET A 363 26.73 -14.39 13.94
C MET A 363 26.79 -14.76 15.41
N GLU A 364 27.23 -15.96 15.70
CA GLU A 364 27.53 -16.43 17.06
C GLU A 364 29.02 -16.77 17.11
N GLY A 365 29.84 -15.80 17.63
CA GLY A 365 31.28 -15.84 17.48
C GLY A 365 31.71 -15.64 16.02
N SER A 366 32.45 -16.61 15.47
CA SER A 366 32.91 -16.61 14.07
C SER A 366 32.01 -17.42 13.12
N GLU A 367 30.95 -18.05 13.62
CA GLU A 367 30.06 -18.90 12.84
C GLU A 367 28.75 -18.19 12.50
N VAL A 368 28.28 -18.35 11.25
CA VAL A 368 26.96 -17.90 10.83
C VAL A 368 25.97 -19.02 11.09
N LYS A 369 25.04 -18.79 12.01
CA LYS A 369 23.93 -19.73 12.31
C LYS A 369 22.62 -19.19 11.79
N SER A 370 21.79 -20.09 11.22
CA SER A 370 20.41 -19.78 10.89
C SER A 370 19.52 -20.05 12.09
N VAL A 371 18.85 -19.02 12.59
CA VAL A 371 17.94 -19.12 13.74
C VAL A 371 16.54 -18.75 13.28
N ARG A 372 15.60 -19.66 13.55
CA ARG A 372 14.19 -19.43 13.28
C ARG A 372 13.60 -18.45 14.29
N GLN A 373 13.20 -17.27 13.82
CA GLN A 373 12.65 -16.22 14.65
C GLN A 373 11.19 -15.94 14.27
N SER A 374 10.34 -15.72 15.28
CA SER A 374 8.96 -15.29 15.09
C SER A 374 8.76 -13.89 15.66
N ARG A 375 8.06 -13.05 14.92
CA ARG A 375 7.68 -11.69 15.31
C ARG A 375 6.32 -11.29 14.69
N PRO A 376 5.66 -10.22 15.13
CA PRO A 376 4.55 -9.64 14.37
C PRO A 376 4.99 -9.17 12.98
N LEU A 377 4.05 -9.10 12.03
CA LEU A 377 4.26 -8.39 10.75
C LEU A 377 4.62 -6.93 11.04
N PHE A 378 5.47 -6.37 10.19
CA PHE A 378 5.90 -4.97 10.33
C PHE A 378 4.69 -4.02 10.28
N GLY A 379 4.64 -3.06 11.21
CA GLY A 379 3.56 -2.09 11.30
C GLY A 379 2.23 -2.65 11.84
N GLN A 380 2.15 -3.93 12.25
CA GLN A 380 0.93 -4.51 12.80
C GLN A 380 0.82 -4.19 14.30
N ALA A 381 -0.11 -3.31 14.65
CA ALA A 381 -0.50 -3.07 16.04
C ALA A 381 -1.30 -4.26 16.60
N ALA A 382 -1.02 -4.62 17.87
CA ALA A 382 -1.78 -5.66 18.55
C ALA A 382 -3.16 -5.16 18.99
N HIS A 383 -3.27 -3.90 19.34
CA HIS A 383 -4.51 -3.28 19.83
C HIS A 383 -4.78 -2.00 19.07
N VAL A 384 -5.99 -1.88 18.51
CA VAL A 384 -6.49 -0.63 17.92
C VAL A 384 -7.86 -0.34 18.53
N ALA A 385 -8.03 0.84 19.09
CA ALA A 385 -9.29 1.26 19.70
C ALA A 385 -9.66 2.68 19.26
N ASN A 386 -10.94 2.90 18.97
CA ASN A 386 -11.47 4.23 18.73
C ASN A 386 -12.74 4.40 19.55
N LEU A 387 -12.89 5.54 20.19
CA LEU A 387 -14.05 5.94 20.95
C LEU A 387 -14.49 7.33 20.50
N SER A 388 -15.78 7.47 20.18
CA SER A 388 -16.41 8.75 19.91
C SER A 388 -17.63 8.94 20.79
N LEU A 389 -17.71 10.07 21.45
CA LEU A 389 -18.86 10.53 22.18
C LEU A 389 -19.59 11.55 21.30
N LEU A 390 -20.87 11.28 21.05
CA LEU A 390 -21.71 12.07 20.18
C LEU A 390 -22.77 12.78 21.01
N PHE A 391 -23.00 14.04 20.73
CA PHE A 391 -24.06 14.83 21.33
C PHE A 391 -24.89 15.46 20.23
N LYS A 392 -26.23 15.30 20.29
CA LYS A 392 -27.15 15.92 19.33
C LYS A 392 -28.44 16.29 20.02
N GLU A 393 -28.70 17.59 20.16
CA GLU A 393 -29.92 18.16 20.69
C GLU A 393 -30.64 18.89 19.56
N THR A 394 -31.81 18.35 19.15
CA THR A 394 -32.51 18.81 17.94
C THR A 394 -33.40 20.04 18.17
N ARG A 395 -33.78 20.36 19.44
CA ARG A 395 -34.66 21.50 19.73
C ARG A 395 -33.95 22.84 19.52
N HIS A 396 -32.68 22.93 19.93
CA HIS A 396 -31.84 24.14 19.81
C HIS A 396 -30.81 24.04 18.74
N GLY A 397 -30.70 22.87 18.03
CA GLY A 397 -29.75 22.67 16.95
C GLY A 397 -28.28 22.47 17.41
N TRP A 398 -28.05 22.03 18.65
CA TRP A 398 -26.71 21.74 19.14
C TRP A 398 -26.25 20.37 18.71
N GLU A 399 -25.03 20.32 18.13
CA GLU A 399 -24.36 19.08 17.75
C GLU A 399 -22.88 19.16 18.12
N GLY A 400 -22.33 18.08 18.67
CA GLY A 400 -20.94 18.01 19.08
C GLY A 400 -20.42 16.58 19.05
N GLN A 401 -19.11 16.42 18.84
CA GLN A 401 -18.41 15.15 18.88
C GLN A 401 -17.05 15.31 19.51
N GLY A 402 -16.72 14.41 20.45
CA GLY A 402 -15.37 14.19 20.95
C GLY A 402 -14.88 12.80 20.58
N SER A 403 -13.67 12.67 20.05
CA SER A 403 -13.11 11.37 19.62
C SER A 403 -11.72 11.15 20.17
N ALA A 404 -11.43 9.90 20.54
CA ALA A 404 -10.10 9.44 20.93
C ALA A 404 -9.75 8.16 20.16
N SER A 405 -8.48 8.00 19.79
CA SER A 405 -7.96 6.81 19.15
C SER A 405 -6.71 6.33 19.88
N TYR A 406 -6.54 5.01 19.91
CA TYR A 406 -5.37 4.33 20.48
C TYR A 406 -4.88 3.28 19.50
N THR A 407 -3.57 3.21 19.32
CA THR A 407 -2.86 2.19 18.53
C THR A 407 -1.64 1.74 19.33
N GLY A 408 -1.53 0.42 19.64
CA GLY A 408 -0.47 -0.11 20.48
C GLY A 408 -0.06 -1.53 20.12
#